data_84672baabeff7fb450d7645304c8bbb4
#
_entry.id   84672baabeff7fb450d7645304c8bbb4
#
_cell.length_a   1.000
_cell.length_b   1.000
_cell.length_c   1.000
_cell.angle_alpha   90.00
_cell.angle_beta   90.00
_cell.angle_gamma   90.00
#
_symmetry.space_group_name_H-M   'P 1'
#
loop_
_entity.id
_entity.type
_entity.pdbx_description
1 polymer ?
#
loop_
_entity_poly.entity_id
_entity_poly.type
_entity_poly.pdbx_seq_one_letter_code
_entity_poly.pdbx_strand_id
1 'polypeptide(L)'
;MRRRDFLLSAAAGAAGARWLGPGSAGLSLAHDQAACGPGYASPREAMAGPREKLLYVVALYVGTGVDAPDYLATVDVDPDSPTYSQVVHRLKMPTVGDELHHFGWNACSSCHADSSVSRRYLIIPGQRSSRIHIVDTHDPRGPTLAKVIEPDEVHAKANLSAPHTVHCLADGQVMISMLGDARGRAPGGFLLLDDAFDVAGRWERGATGMQFNYDFWYQPRHNVMVSSEWAAPTTYSGGFNPQDVAAGKYGQRIHFWDWRERKIIHTADLGETGQIPLEVRFHHNPDSTHGFVGAALSSTIWHWHRVGNRWHVEKVIEIPPAELEDWPMPVPALITDLLVSMDDRYLYFSDWLHGDVRQYDIRDPSQPRLTGRVWCGGLLNRVHPLRERRLVGGPQMLQLSLDGKRLYVTNSLFSSWDNQFYPEMAESGSYLLRIDCDTDHGGMQVNENFFVDFGREPDGPARAHEMRYPGGDCTSDIFA
;
A
#
# COMPACT_ATOMS: atom_id res chain seq x y z
N MET A 1 2.82 0.27 54.99
CA MET A 1 3.96 -0.42 55.65
C MET A 1 4.75 -1.07 54.53
N ARG A 2 5.80 -0.42 54.10
CA ARG A 2 7.22 -0.60 54.43
C ARG A 2 7.72 -1.93 53.91
N ARG A 3 8.50 -1.83 52.80
CA ARG A 3 10.00 -1.80 52.73
C ARG A 3 10.60 -3.19 52.60
N ARG A 4 11.32 -3.42 51.46
CA ARG A 4 12.81 -3.40 51.36
C ARG A 4 13.54 -4.68 51.72
N ASP A 5 14.30 -5.08 50.78
CA ASP A 5 15.73 -5.41 50.62
C ASP A 5 16.13 -6.85 50.89
N PHE A 6 16.94 -7.42 49.97
CA PHE A 6 18.34 -7.81 50.13
C PHE A 6 18.88 -8.47 48.85
N LEU A 7 19.78 -7.97 48.30
CA LEU A 7 21.17 -7.90 47.88
C LEU A 7 22.05 -9.14 48.18
N LEU A 8 22.84 -9.51 47.10
CA LEU A 8 24.27 -9.91 47.10
C LEU A 8 24.69 -11.31 47.54
N SER A 9 25.42 -12.02 46.68
CA SER A 9 26.89 -12.14 46.54
C SER A 9 27.23 -13.28 45.58
N ALA A 10 28.04 -13.11 44.58
CA ALA A 10 29.49 -13.02 44.42
C ALA A 10 30.18 -14.38 44.41
N ALA A 11 30.73 -14.72 43.37
CA ALA A 11 32.09 -14.69 42.83
C ALA A 11 32.85 -16.02 42.79
N ALA A 12 33.45 -16.21 41.63
CA ALA A 12 34.82 -16.64 41.36
C ALA A 12 35.16 -18.13 41.21
N GLY A 13 35.84 -18.42 40.10
CA GLY A 13 36.68 -19.60 39.87
C GLY A 13 37.12 -19.79 38.42
N ALA A 14 38.35 -19.40 38.16
CA ALA A 14 38.99 -19.38 36.87
C ALA A 14 39.69 -20.69 36.40
N ALA A 15 40.08 -20.69 35.14
CA ALA A 15 41.12 -21.47 34.39
C ALA A 15 40.51 -22.49 33.42
N GLY A 16 40.63 -22.34 32.12
CA GLY A 16 41.78 -22.22 31.27
C GLY A 16 42.06 -23.52 30.50
N ALA A 17 41.68 -23.53 29.19
CA ALA A 17 42.39 -24.33 28.19
C ALA A 17 42.01 -23.87 26.76
N ARG A 18 42.95 -23.36 26.03
CA ARG A 18 42.90 -23.11 24.57
C ARG A 18 42.93 -24.42 23.82
N TRP A 19 42.01 -24.58 22.87
CA TRP A 19 42.23 -25.44 21.69
C TRP A 19 41.88 -24.69 20.43
N LEU A 20 42.89 -24.55 19.55
CA LEU A 20 42.79 -24.06 18.18
C LEU A 20 42.44 -25.24 17.27
N GLY A 21 41.46 -25.09 16.42
CA GLY A 21 41.15 -26.00 15.33
C GLY A 21 40.20 -25.35 14.31
N PRO A 22 40.32 -25.62 13.00
CA PRO A 22 40.06 -24.69 11.93
C PRO A 22 38.67 -24.82 11.30
N GLY A 23 38.24 -23.74 10.65
CA GLY A 23 37.16 -23.78 9.65
C GLY A 23 35.78 -23.40 10.17
N SER A 24 35.56 -22.13 10.41
CA SER A 24 34.20 -21.60 10.50
C SER A 24 33.63 -21.36 9.11
N ALA A 25 32.94 -22.37 8.55
CA ALA A 25 31.92 -22.10 7.57
C ALA A 25 30.88 -21.17 8.25
N GLY A 26 30.69 -19.98 7.71
CA GLY A 26 29.68 -19.06 8.19
C GLY A 26 28.29 -19.68 8.11
N LEU A 27 27.79 -20.19 9.22
CA LEU A 27 26.37 -20.43 9.41
C LEU A 27 25.73 -19.02 9.40
N SER A 28 25.10 -18.69 8.30
CA SER A 28 24.05 -17.68 8.28
C SER A 28 23.04 -18.10 9.35
N LEU A 29 23.07 -17.43 10.48
CA LEU A 29 21.99 -17.51 11.46
C LEU A 29 20.75 -16.97 10.75
N ALA A 30 19.91 -17.87 10.25
CA ALA A 30 18.53 -17.53 9.96
C ALA A 30 17.99 -16.97 11.28
N HIS A 31 17.71 -15.67 11.28
CA HIS A 31 17.10 -15.00 12.42
C HIS A 31 15.76 -15.69 12.64
N ASP A 32 15.59 -16.29 13.82
CA ASP A 32 14.34 -16.94 14.19
C ASP A 32 13.31 -15.82 14.41
N GLN A 33 12.58 -15.45 13.35
CA GLN A 33 11.56 -14.40 13.38
C GLN A 33 10.52 -14.61 14.50
N ALA A 34 10.30 -15.87 14.90
CA ALA A 34 9.40 -16.22 15.99
C ALA A 34 9.87 -15.68 17.36
N ALA A 35 11.18 -15.43 17.52
CA ALA A 35 11.73 -14.95 18.79
C ALA A 35 11.63 -13.40 18.97
N CYS A 36 11.45 -12.65 17.86
CA CYS A 36 11.49 -11.19 17.88
C CYS A 36 10.17 -10.51 17.48
N GLY A 37 9.12 -11.27 17.19
CA GLY A 37 7.84 -10.76 16.69
C GLY A 37 7.73 -10.78 15.16
N PRO A 38 6.62 -10.25 14.58
CA PRO A 38 6.23 -10.48 13.19
C PRO A 38 6.93 -9.60 12.15
N GLY A 39 7.83 -8.70 12.54
CA GLY A 39 8.51 -7.75 11.67
C GLY A 39 10.00 -7.73 11.87
N TYR A 40 10.66 -6.76 11.23
CA TYR A 40 12.10 -6.54 11.30
C TYR A 40 12.40 -5.41 12.29
N ALA A 41 13.57 -5.45 12.96
CA ALA A 41 13.98 -4.40 13.89
C ALA A 41 14.34 -3.07 13.19
N SER A 42 14.66 -3.13 11.91
CA SER A 42 15.06 -1.95 11.14
C SER A 42 14.82 -2.16 9.63
N PRO A 43 14.71 -1.08 8.84
CA PRO A 43 14.66 -1.16 7.38
C PRO A 43 15.85 -1.93 6.79
N ARG A 44 17.03 -1.76 7.38
CA ARG A 44 18.23 -2.49 6.94
C ARG A 44 18.12 -4.00 7.12
N GLU A 45 17.53 -4.46 8.20
CA GLU A 45 17.29 -5.88 8.42
C GLU A 45 16.19 -6.41 7.49
N ALA A 46 15.15 -5.60 7.24
CA ALA A 46 14.13 -5.94 6.26
C ALA A 46 14.73 -6.15 4.86
N MET A 47 15.63 -5.26 4.42
CA MET A 47 16.33 -5.40 3.13
C MET A 47 17.22 -6.66 3.05
N ALA A 48 17.71 -7.15 4.17
CA ALA A 48 18.48 -8.39 4.25
C ALA A 48 17.60 -9.65 4.38
N GLY A 49 16.29 -9.49 4.44
CA GLY A 49 15.31 -10.57 4.51
C GLY A 49 15.33 -11.47 3.27
N PRO A 50 14.70 -12.64 3.35
CA PRO A 50 14.64 -13.56 2.23
C PRO A 50 13.85 -12.94 1.06
N ARG A 51 14.23 -13.34 -0.17
CA ARG A 51 13.46 -13.01 -1.36
C ARG A 51 12.03 -13.54 -1.24
N GLU A 52 11.08 -12.74 -1.68
CA GLU A 52 9.68 -13.13 -1.81
C GLU A 52 9.51 -14.32 -2.77
N LYS A 53 8.63 -15.26 -2.40
CA LYS A 53 8.29 -16.44 -3.20
C LYS A 53 6.83 -16.46 -3.62
N LEU A 54 5.99 -15.76 -2.90
CA LEU A 54 4.57 -15.62 -3.17
C LEU A 54 4.18 -14.14 -3.14
N LEU A 55 3.15 -13.82 -3.89
CA LEU A 55 2.50 -12.51 -3.90
C LEU A 55 0.99 -12.73 -3.80
N TYR A 56 0.35 -12.08 -2.86
CA TYR A 56 -1.10 -12.01 -2.79
C TYR A 56 -1.59 -10.82 -3.61
N VAL A 57 -2.62 -11.04 -4.41
CA VAL A 57 -3.21 -10.04 -5.30
C VAL A 57 -4.72 -10.09 -5.16
N VAL A 58 -5.35 -8.97 -4.82
CA VAL A 58 -6.81 -8.90 -4.90
C VAL A 58 -7.23 -8.77 -6.36
N ALA A 59 -8.18 -9.61 -6.76
CA ALA A 59 -8.69 -9.67 -8.12
C ALA A 59 -10.22 -9.59 -8.10
N LEU A 60 -10.78 -8.79 -8.97
CA LEU A 60 -12.18 -8.41 -8.92
C LEU A 60 -12.87 -8.62 -10.26
N TYR A 61 -14.16 -8.95 -10.16
CA TYR A 61 -15.06 -9.07 -11.30
C TYR A 61 -16.03 -7.89 -11.45
N VAL A 62 -16.06 -6.99 -10.46
CA VAL A 62 -16.90 -5.79 -10.53
C VAL A 62 -16.58 -4.98 -11.78
N GLY A 63 -17.62 -4.66 -12.57
CA GLY A 63 -17.49 -3.87 -13.80
C GLY A 63 -17.00 -4.64 -15.03
N THR A 64 -16.73 -5.94 -14.95
CA THR A 64 -16.34 -6.78 -16.09
C THR A 64 -17.52 -7.47 -16.77
N GLY A 65 -18.70 -7.49 -16.13
CA GLY A 65 -19.87 -8.25 -16.61
C GLY A 65 -19.86 -9.73 -16.17
N VAL A 66 -18.83 -10.19 -15.47
CA VAL A 66 -18.76 -11.54 -14.91
C VAL A 66 -19.55 -11.56 -13.59
N ASP A 67 -20.51 -12.48 -13.47
CA ASP A 67 -21.33 -12.69 -12.25
C ASP A 67 -20.64 -13.71 -11.33
N ALA A 68 -19.54 -13.30 -10.72
CA ALA A 68 -18.76 -14.10 -9.78
C ALA A 68 -18.22 -13.20 -8.64
N PRO A 69 -17.97 -13.78 -7.45
CA PRO A 69 -17.36 -13.02 -6.36
C PRO A 69 -15.88 -12.71 -6.66
N ASP A 70 -15.44 -11.55 -6.19
CA ASP A 70 -14.02 -11.18 -6.15
C ASP A 70 -13.21 -12.22 -5.34
N TYR A 71 -11.90 -12.25 -5.54
CA TYR A 71 -11.05 -13.25 -4.90
C TYR A 71 -9.66 -12.72 -4.55
N LEU A 72 -9.01 -13.39 -3.60
CA LEU A 72 -7.58 -13.24 -3.34
C LEU A 72 -6.81 -14.30 -4.16
N ALA A 73 -5.99 -13.84 -5.11
CA ALA A 73 -5.07 -14.68 -5.85
C ALA A 73 -3.76 -14.87 -5.08
N THR A 74 -3.24 -16.09 -5.02
CA THR A 74 -1.85 -16.37 -4.64
C THR A 74 -1.05 -16.61 -5.91
N VAL A 75 -0.07 -15.76 -6.17
CA VAL A 75 0.82 -15.82 -7.33
C VAL A 75 2.18 -16.34 -6.92
N ASP A 76 2.70 -17.31 -7.66
CA ASP A 76 4.06 -17.83 -7.46
C ASP A 76 5.08 -16.91 -8.15
N VAL A 77 5.94 -16.26 -7.36
CA VAL A 77 6.97 -15.32 -7.84
C VAL A 77 8.39 -15.86 -7.62
N ASP A 78 8.53 -17.13 -7.19
CA ASP A 78 9.82 -17.80 -7.06
C ASP A 78 10.32 -18.25 -8.45
N PRO A 79 11.41 -17.67 -8.98
CA PRO A 79 11.90 -18.01 -10.32
C PRO A 79 12.39 -19.46 -10.46
N ASP A 80 12.65 -20.15 -9.33
CA ASP A 80 13.09 -21.54 -9.32
C ASP A 80 11.90 -22.52 -9.25
N SER A 81 10.68 -21.99 -9.13
CA SER A 81 9.46 -22.79 -9.04
C SER A 81 8.94 -23.19 -10.43
N PRO A 82 8.41 -24.42 -10.60
CA PRO A 82 7.77 -24.84 -11.86
C PRO A 82 6.47 -24.07 -12.15
N THR A 83 5.89 -23.41 -11.15
CA THR A 83 4.68 -22.59 -11.27
C THR A 83 4.98 -21.06 -11.26
N TYR A 84 6.24 -20.69 -11.52
CA TYR A 84 6.64 -19.29 -11.61
C TYR A 84 5.74 -18.48 -12.57
N SER A 85 5.33 -17.30 -12.15
CA SER A 85 4.44 -16.41 -12.92
C SER A 85 3.03 -16.97 -13.16
N GLN A 86 2.51 -17.81 -12.21
CA GLN A 86 1.17 -18.38 -12.29
C GLN A 86 0.37 -18.11 -11.01
N VAL A 87 -0.95 -17.99 -11.16
CA VAL A 87 -1.89 -18.01 -10.04
C VAL A 87 -2.04 -19.45 -9.57
N VAL A 88 -1.56 -19.75 -8.35
CA VAL A 88 -1.53 -21.10 -7.79
C VAL A 88 -2.70 -21.38 -6.86
N HIS A 89 -3.36 -20.36 -6.33
CA HIS A 89 -4.56 -20.47 -5.50
C HIS A 89 -5.48 -19.26 -5.70
N ARG A 90 -6.78 -19.46 -5.53
CA ARG A 90 -7.83 -18.45 -5.60
C ARG A 90 -8.81 -18.62 -4.46
N LEU A 91 -8.75 -17.72 -3.49
CA LEU A 91 -9.74 -17.69 -2.40
C LEU A 91 -10.88 -16.75 -2.81
N LYS A 92 -11.99 -17.32 -3.27
CA LYS A 92 -13.20 -16.56 -3.61
C LYS A 92 -13.86 -16.01 -2.34
N MET A 93 -14.29 -14.76 -2.38
CA MET A 93 -15.09 -14.16 -1.32
C MET A 93 -16.52 -14.73 -1.32
N PRO A 94 -17.25 -14.64 -0.21
CA PRO A 94 -18.59 -15.25 -0.13
C PRO A 94 -19.66 -14.52 -0.93
N THR A 95 -19.43 -13.27 -1.33
CA THR A 95 -20.43 -12.38 -1.93
C THR A 95 -19.92 -11.76 -3.23
N VAL A 96 -20.85 -11.44 -4.13
CA VAL A 96 -20.58 -10.74 -5.38
C VAL A 96 -20.66 -9.23 -5.17
N GLY A 97 -19.79 -8.46 -5.83
CA GLY A 97 -19.88 -7.01 -5.89
C GLY A 97 -19.19 -6.26 -4.75
N ASP A 98 -18.23 -6.89 -4.08
CA ASP A 98 -17.48 -6.26 -2.98
C ASP A 98 -16.52 -5.16 -3.47
N GLU A 99 -15.92 -5.32 -4.65
CA GLU A 99 -14.85 -4.49 -5.18
C GLU A 99 -13.68 -4.45 -4.18
N LEU A 100 -12.99 -5.59 -4.04
CA LEU A 100 -11.79 -5.71 -3.20
C LEU A 100 -10.76 -4.68 -3.66
N HIS A 101 -10.16 -3.97 -2.71
CA HIS A 101 -9.32 -2.84 -3.05
C HIS A 101 -7.99 -2.89 -2.30
N HIS A 102 -7.74 -1.97 -1.38
CA HIS A 102 -6.54 -2.02 -0.54
C HIS A 102 -6.68 -3.10 0.54
N PHE A 103 -5.57 -3.68 0.96
CA PHE A 103 -5.57 -4.63 2.07
C PHE A 103 -4.22 -4.60 2.82
N GLY A 104 -4.21 -5.09 4.05
CA GLY A 104 -3.01 -5.04 4.87
C GLY A 104 -2.94 -6.20 5.85
N TRP A 105 -1.81 -6.30 6.54
CA TRP A 105 -1.54 -7.30 7.55
C TRP A 105 -2.07 -6.89 8.92
N ASN A 106 -2.42 -7.88 9.73
CA ASN A 106 -2.73 -7.67 11.15
C ASN A 106 -1.53 -7.23 11.98
N ALA A 107 -0.32 -7.43 11.48
CA ALA A 107 0.92 -7.12 12.16
C ALA A 107 2.04 -6.81 11.15
N CYS A 108 2.96 -5.93 11.53
CA CYS A 108 4.10 -5.51 10.72
C CYS A 108 5.33 -5.20 11.60
N SER A 109 6.33 -4.53 11.09
CA SER A 109 7.51 -4.13 11.85
C SER A 109 7.22 -3.24 13.06
N SER A 110 6.06 -2.55 13.10
CA SER A 110 5.64 -1.81 14.30
C SER A 110 5.40 -2.69 15.53
N CYS A 111 5.20 -4.00 15.32
CA CYS A 111 5.03 -5.00 16.38
C CYS A 111 6.33 -5.77 16.66
N HIS A 112 7.49 -5.30 16.17
CA HIS A 112 8.77 -5.94 16.43
C HIS A 112 9.05 -6.06 17.94
N ALA A 113 9.71 -7.13 18.34
CA ALA A 113 9.98 -7.49 19.74
C ALA A 113 8.76 -7.96 20.56
N ASP A 114 7.57 -8.07 19.97
CA ASP A 114 6.44 -8.75 20.58
C ASP A 114 6.24 -10.13 19.94
N SER A 115 6.83 -11.17 20.54
CA SER A 115 6.75 -12.55 20.06
C SER A 115 5.36 -13.19 20.22
N SER A 116 4.42 -12.53 20.90
CA SER A 116 3.05 -13.00 21.04
C SER A 116 2.19 -12.72 19.81
N VAL A 117 2.60 -11.77 18.96
CA VAL A 117 1.90 -11.37 17.74
C VAL A 117 2.47 -12.13 16.54
N SER A 118 1.62 -12.57 15.61
CA SER A 118 2.03 -13.19 14.35
C SER A 118 1.49 -12.43 13.16
N ARG A 119 2.28 -12.28 12.09
CA ARG A 119 1.82 -11.81 10.78
C ARG A 119 1.14 -12.96 10.05
N ARG A 120 -0.13 -13.18 10.34
CA ARG A 120 -0.90 -14.32 9.87
C ARG A 120 -2.17 -13.93 9.12
N TYR A 121 -2.77 -12.81 9.49
CA TYR A 121 -4.07 -12.46 8.95
C TYR A 121 -3.96 -11.28 8.00
N LEU A 122 -4.59 -11.39 6.82
CA LEU A 122 -4.84 -10.29 5.91
C LEU A 122 -6.23 -9.72 6.16
N ILE A 123 -6.32 -8.42 6.24
CA ILE A 123 -7.56 -7.66 6.33
C ILE A 123 -7.84 -7.10 4.95
N ILE A 124 -8.89 -7.61 4.28
CA ILE A 124 -9.21 -7.32 2.88
C ILE A 124 -10.58 -6.66 2.78
N PRO A 125 -10.62 -5.34 2.72
CA PRO A 125 -11.85 -4.58 2.53
C PRO A 125 -12.43 -4.72 1.12
N GLY A 126 -13.77 -4.73 1.05
CA GLY A 126 -14.54 -4.44 -0.16
C GLY A 126 -14.95 -2.98 -0.14
N GLN A 127 -14.34 -2.16 -0.97
CA GLN A 127 -14.55 -0.71 -0.96
C GLN A 127 -16.00 -0.33 -1.30
N ARG A 128 -16.62 -1.04 -2.22
CA ARG A 128 -18.01 -0.78 -2.63
C ARG A 128 -19.01 -1.28 -1.62
N SER A 129 -18.82 -2.48 -1.09
CA SER A 129 -19.75 -3.11 -0.16
C SER A 129 -19.62 -2.62 1.29
N SER A 130 -18.44 -2.10 1.65
CA SER A 130 -18.01 -1.85 3.05
C SER A 130 -17.86 -3.12 3.88
N ARG A 131 -17.86 -4.31 3.27
CA ARG A 131 -17.57 -5.58 3.92
C ARG A 131 -16.07 -5.72 4.13
N ILE A 132 -15.65 -6.34 5.22
CA ILE A 132 -14.23 -6.56 5.51
C ILE A 132 -14.01 -8.06 5.72
N HIS A 133 -13.11 -8.65 4.94
CA HIS A 133 -12.77 -10.07 4.99
C HIS A 133 -11.46 -10.25 5.74
N ILE A 134 -11.43 -11.16 6.71
CA ILE A 134 -10.22 -11.57 7.43
C ILE A 134 -9.80 -12.92 6.87
N VAL A 135 -8.60 -12.96 6.31
CA VAL A 135 -8.06 -14.14 5.64
C VAL A 135 -6.89 -14.68 6.44
N ASP A 136 -6.94 -15.97 6.78
CA ASP A 136 -5.88 -16.71 7.45
C ASP A 136 -4.88 -17.23 6.42
N THR A 137 -3.63 -16.81 6.54
CA THR A 137 -2.51 -17.23 5.69
C THR A 137 -1.59 -18.22 6.36
N HIS A 138 -2.08 -19.02 7.32
CA HIS A 138 -1.29 -20.06 7.99
C HIS A 138 -0.63 -21.01 6.96
N ASP A 139 -1.38 -21.44 5.94
CA ASP A 139 -0.80 -21.97 4.72
C ASP A 139 -0.65 -20.83 3.70
N PRO A 140 0.55 -20.32 3.44
CA PRO A 140 0.73 -19.17 2.55
C PRO A 140 0.41 -19.51 1.08
N ARG A 141 0.37 -20.77 0.68
CA ARG A 141 -0.02 -21.17 -0.68
C ARG A 141 -1.52 -21.41 -0.82
N GLY A 142 -2.24 -21.62 0.27
CA GLY A 142 -3.66 -21.90 0.34
C GLY A 142 -4.39 -21.12 1.42
N PRO A 143 -4.37 -19.77 1.38
CA PRO A 143 -5.06 -18.94 2.38
C PRO A 143 -6.56 -19.27 2.43
N THR A 144 -7.17 -19.12 3.61
CA THR A 144 -8.58 -19.43 3.86
C THR A 144 -9.30 -18.27 4.53
N LEU A 145 -10.61 -18.16 4.32
CA LEU A 145 -11.43 -17.15 4.97
C LEU A 145 -11.64 -17.51 6.46
N ALA A 146 -11.25 -16.59 7.35
CA ALA A 146 -11.37 -16.76 8.80
C ALA A 146 -12.61 -16.05 9.36
N LYS A 147 -12.92 -14.82 8.90
CA LYS A 147 -14.03 -14.01 9.41
C LYS A 147 -14.51 -13.04 8.34
N VAL A 148 -15.76 -12.66 8.42
CA VAL A 148 -16.35 -11.56 7.64
C VAL A 148 -17.00 -10.59 8.60
N ILE A 149 -16.70 -9.29 8.43
CA ILE A 149 -17.38 -8.20 9.13
C ILE A 149 -18.36 -7.60 8.13
N GLU A 150 -19.65 -7.68 8.47
CA GLU A 150 -20.70 -7.19 7.59
C GLU A 150 -20.82 -5.66 7.66
N PRO A 151 -21.26 -5.00 6.56
CA PRO A 151 -21.38 -3.55 6.50
C PRO A 151 -22.25 -2.95 7.61
N ASP A 152 -23.32 -3.65 7.98
CA ASP A 152 -24.25 -3.20 9.03
C ASP A 152 -23.56 -3.04 10.39
N GLU A 153 -22.56 -3.88 10.70
CA GLU A 153 -21.78 -3.76 11.92
C GLU A 153 -20.90 -2.50 11.88
N VAL A 154 -20.21 -2.25 10.76
CA VAL A 154 -19.39 -1.05 10.55
C VAL A 154 -20.24 0.21 10.64
N HIS A 155 -21.39 0.21 9.97
CA HIS A 155 -22.34 1.33 9.99
C HIS A 155 -22.87 1.61 11.40
N ALA A 156 -23.29 0.57 12.12
CA ALA A 156 -23.89 0.71 13.45
C ALA A 156 -22.90 1.16 14.51
N LYS A 157 -21.67 0.61 14.49
CA LYS A 157 -20.68 0.88 15.54
C LYS A 157 -19.82 2.12 15.27
N ALA A 158 -19.60 2.49 13.99
CA ALA A 158 -18.68 3.56 13.62
C ALA A 158 -19.30 4.66 12.75
N ASN A 159 -20.47 4.43 12.14
CA ASN A 159 -21.07 5.31 11.13
C ASN A 159 -20.09 5.63 10.00
N LEU A 160 -19.44 4.59 9.44
CA LEU A 160 -18.42 4.67 8.39
C LEU A 160 -18.75 3.72 7.25
N SER A 161 -18.23 4.02 6.05
CA SER A 161 -18.34 3.20 4.83
C SER A 161 -17.14 3.37 3.91
N ALA A 162 -17.05 2.53 2.88
CA ALA A 162 -16.00 2.54 1.88
C ALA A 162 -14.59 2.46 2.49
N PRO A 163 -14.22 1.31 3.07
CA PRO A 163 -12.89 1.07 3.61
C PRO A 163 -11.83 1.10 2.52
N HIS A 164 -10.65 1.64 2.86
CA HIS A 164 -9.53 1.80 1.94
C HIS A 164 -8.23 1.27 2.56
N THR A 165 -7.31 2.14 2.97
CA THR A 165 -5.99 1.77 3.49
C THR A 165 -6.07 1.04 4.84
N VAL A 166 -5.29 -0.02 4.98
CA VAL A 166 -5.23 -0.87 6.18
C VAL A 166 -3.82 -0.87 6.75
N HIS A 167 -3.68 -0.49 8.02
CA HIS A 167 -2.43 -0.62 8.78
C HIS A 167 -2.67 -1.27 10.14
N CYS A 168 -1.78 -2.19 10.52
CA CYS A 168 -1.70 -2.68 11.89
C CYS A 168 -1.17 -1.59 12.83
N LEU A 169 -1.52 -1.68 14.10
CA LEU A 169 -1.00 -0.85 15.17
C LEU A 169 -0.17 -1.69 16.14
N ALA A 170 0.81 -1.08 16.78
CA ALA A 170 1.71 -1.77 17.71
C ALA A 170 1.01 -2.40 18.93
N ASP A 171 -0.21 -1.98 19.24
CA ASP A 171 -1.05 -2.51 20.32
C ASP A 171 -1.94 -3.69 19.89
N GLY A 172 -1.74 -4.22 18.67
CA GLY A 172 -2.50 -5.35 18.12
C GLY A 172 -3.81 -4.98 17.45
N GLN A 173 -4.21 -3.70 17.48
CA GLN A 173 -5.36 -3.23 16.73
C GLN A 173 -5.01 -3.07 15.23
N VAL A 174 -6.05 -2.98 14.41
CA VAL A 174 -5.94 -2.64 12.98
C VAL A 174 -6.72 -1.36 12.73
N MET A 175 -6.10 -0.42 12.02
CA MET A 175 -6.75 0.82 11.61
C MET A 175 -7.00 0.82 10.10
N ILE A 176 -8.21 1.24 9.70
CA ILE A 176 -8.64 1.29 8.31
C ILE A 176 -9.17 2.70 8.02
N SER A 177 -8.64 3.34 6.98
CA SER A 177 -9.25 4.58 6.50
C SER A 177 -10.58 4.30 5.82
N MET A 178 -11.57 5.15 6.10
CA MET A 178 -12.93 5.02 5.60
C MET A 178 -13.30 6.29 4.87
N LEU A 179 -13.75 6.17 3.62
CA LEU A 179 -13.92 7.33 2.73
C LEU A 179 -15.26 8.05 2.93
N GLY A 180 -16.23 7.42 3.58
CA GLY A 180 -17.53 8.00 3.81
C GLY A 180 -18.17 7.66 5.16
N ASP A 181 -19.23 8.40 5.49
CA ASP A 181 -20.19 7.99 6.54
C ASP A 181 -21.00 6.77 6.06
N ALA A 182 -21.83 6.20 6.92
CA ALA A 182 -22.70 5.04 6.57
C ALA A 182 -23.64 5.27 5.37
N ARG A 183 -23.73 6.50 4.86
CA ARG A 183 -24.50 6.87 3.67
C ARG A 183 -23.61 7.20 2.47
N GLY A 184 -22.32 6.94 2.57
CA GLY A 184 -21.34 7.25 1.53
C GLY A 184 -21.04 8.74 1.34
N ARG A 185 -21.29 9.58 2.36
CA ARG A 185 -21.03 11.02 2.32
C ARG A 185 -19.74 11.34 3.09
N ALA A 186 -19.08 12.43 2.70
CA ALA A 186 -17.93 12.96 3.41
C ALA A 186 -18.28 13.40 4.87
N PRO A 187 -17.29 13.42 5.79
CA PRO A 187 -15.85 13.29 5.53
C PRO A 187 -15.26 11.87 5.64
N GLY A 188 -16.00 10.86 6.10
CA GLY A 188 -15.41 9.56 6.45
C GLY A 188 -14.72 9.58 7.82
N GLY A 189 -13.61 8.82 7.97
CA GLY A 189 -12.85 8.71 9.22
C GLY A 189 -11.92 7.50 9.25
N PHE A 190 -11.58 7.02 10.45
CA PHE A 190 -10.71 5.85 10.63
C PHE A 190 -11.40 4.82 11.53
N LEU A 191 -11.59 3.62 11.01
CA LEU A 191 -12.15 2.47 11.73
C LEU A 191 -11.04 1.77 12.53
N LEU A 192 -11.35 1.34 13.74
CA LEU A 192 -10.51 0.42 14.51
C LEU A 192 -11.16 -0.95 14.59
N LEU A 193 -10.36 -1.97 14.36
CA LEU A 193 -10.65 -3.36 14.73
C LEU A 193 -9.75 -3.73 15.92
N ASP A 194 -10.28 -4.50 16.86
CA ASP A 194 -9.51 -5.06 17.96
C ASP A 194 -8.72 -6.33 17.53
N ASP A 195 -8.04 -6.98 18.45
CA ASP A 195 -7.22 -8.17 18.23
C ASP A 195 -8.06 -9.43 17.86
N ALA A 196 -9.36 -9.41 18.14
CA ALA A 196 -10.33 -10.43 17.70
C ALA A 196 -10.97 -10.08 16.34
N PHE A 197 -10.55 -8.99 15.72
CA PHE A 197 -11.14 -8.40 14.52
C PHE A 197 -12.62 -8.03 14.70
N ASP A 198 -13.01 -7.56 15.87
CA ASP A 198 -14.30 -6.94 16.10
C ASP A 198 -14.19 -5.43 15.92
N VAL A 199 -15.27 -4.81 15.44
CA VAL A 199 -15.31 -3.34 15.28
C VAL A 199 -15.29 -2.69 16.67
N ALA A 200 -14.17 -2.01 16.97
CA ALA A 200 -13.94 -1.29 18.23
C ALA A 200 -14.46 0.16 18.19
N GLY A 201 -14.69 0.72 16.99
CA GLY A 201 -15.19 2.09 16.82
C GLY A 201 -14.30 2.95 15.93
N ARG A 202 -14.24 4.26 16.19
CA ARG A 202 -13.43 5.23 15.45
C ARG A 202 -12.11 5.52 16.17
N TRP A 203 -11.05 5.74 15.40
CA TRP A 203 -9.73 6.12 15.97
C TRP A 203 -9.70 7.60 16.38
N GLU A 204 -10.18 8.50 15.54
CA GLU A 204 -10.15 9.94 15.77
C GLU A 204 -11.10 10.36 16.90
N ARG A 205 -10.73 11.45 17.61
CA ARG A 205 -11.52 11.98 18.73
C ARG A 205 -12.17 13.31 18.37
N GLY A 206 -13.49 13.33 18.38
CA GLY A 206 -14.32 14.52 18.12
C GLY A 206 -14.38 14.91 16.65
N ALA A 207 -14.77 16.16 16.37
CA ALA A 207 -14.86 16.69 15.02
C ALA A 207 -13.43 16.95 14.46
N THR A 208 -13.16 16.46 13.27
CA THR A 208 -11.82 16.50 12.67
C THR A 208 -11.55 17.75 11.83
N GLY A 209 -12.58 18.29 11.16
CA GLY A 209 -12.42 19.36 10.17
C GLY A 209 -11.93 18.88 8.80
N MET A 210 -11.73 17.56 8.60
CA MET A 210 -11.52 17.00 7.26
C MET A 210 -12.72 17.29 6.36
N GLN A 211 -12.48 17.49 5.07
CA GLN A 211 -13.54 17.49 4.07
C GLN A 211 -13.73 16.09 3.49
N PHE A 212 -12.63 15.38 3.26
CA PHE A 212 -12.61 14.03 2.72
C PHE A 212 -11.57 13.19 3.46
N ASN A 213 -11.49 11.91 3.15
CA ASN A 213 -10.46 10.99 3.62
C ASN A 213 -10.00 10.09 2.47
N TYR A 214 -8.78 9.54 2.59
CA TYR A 214 -8.27 8.56 1.65
C TYR A 214 -7.21 7.66 2.29
N ASP A 215 -5.94 8.03 2.26
CA ASP A 215 -4.81 7.24 2.77
C ASP A 215 -4.29 7.83 4.09
N PHE A 216 -3.54 7.02 4.82
CA PHE A 216 -2.81 7.46 6.00
C PHE A 216 -1.55 6.64 6.22
N TRP A 217 -0.53 7.29 6.81
CA TRP A 217 0.65 6.64 7.31
C TRP A 217 1.03 7.25 8.66
N TYR A 218 1.51 6.47 9.61
CA TYR A 218 1.86 6.97 10.93
C TYR A 218 3.33 6.76 11.28
N GLN A 219 3.87 7.65 12.12
CA GLN A 219 5.21 7.53 12.69
C GLN A 219 5.13 7.86 14.18
N PRO A 220 4.92 6.84 15.04
CA PRO A 220 4.65 7.05 16.47
C PRO A 220 5.86 7.61 17.23
N ARG A 221 7.08 7.38 16.75
CA ARG A 221 8.30 7.97 17.31
C ARG A 221 8.26 9.50 17.27
N HIS A 222 7.67 10.06 16.25
CA HIS A 222 7.46 11.50 16.09
C HIS A 222 6.10 11.99 16.57
N ASN A 223 5.27 11.11 17.14
CA ASN A 223 3.90 11.40 17.57
C ASN A 223 3.05 11.98 16.43
N VAL A 224 3.13 11.41 15.24
CA VAL A 224 2.46 11.93 14.05
C VAL A 224 1.81 10.82 13.22
N MET A 225 0.67 11.15 12.63
CA MET A 225 0.08 10.49 11.47
C MET A 225 -0.15 11.54 10.39
N VAL A 226 0.00 11.18 9.13
CA VAL A 226 -0.39 12.01 7.98
C VAL A 226 -1.53 11.30 7.25
N SER A 227 -2.55 12.05 6.83
CA SER A 227 -3.63 11.56 5.97
C SER A 227 -3.89 12.50 4.82
N SER A 228 -4.47 11.97 3.74
CA SER A 228 -4.82 12.68 2.52
C SER A 228 -6.32 12.76 2.29
N GLU A 229 -6.75 13.62 1.37
CA GLU A 229 -8.15 13.79 1.01
C GLU A 229 -8.40 13.47 -0.47
N TRP A 230 -9.28 12.50 -0.75
CA TRP A 230 -9.75 12.26 -2.11
C TRP A 230 -11.16 12.84 -2.35
N ALA A 231 -12.20 12.03 -2.13
CA ALA A 231 -13.59 12.40 -2.37
C ALA A 231 -14.54 11.50 -1.58
N ALA A 232 -15.81 11.90 -1.47
CA ALA A 232 -16.84 11.04 -0.93
C ALA A 232 -17.21 9.90 -1.89
N PRO A 233 -17.60 8.70 -1.37
CA PRO A 233 -18.12 7.60 -2.19
C PRO A 233 -19.20 8.01 -3.17
N THR A 234 -20.13 8.87 -2.75
CA THR A 234 -21.20 9.40 -3.61
C THR A 234 -20.70 10.25 -4.79
N THR A 235 -19.46 10.69 -4.77
CA THR A 235 -18.84 11.45 -5.87
C THR A 235 -18.13 10.51 -6.85
N TYR A 236 -17.22 9.65 -6.39
CA TYR A 236 -16.34 8.89 -7.28
C TYR A 236 -16.91 7.56 -7.77
N SER A 237 -17.90 6.96 -7.08
CA SER A 237 -18.39 5.62 -7.41
C SER A 237 -19.02 5.51 -8.80
N GLY A 238 -19.54 6.61 -9.34
CA GLY A 238 -20.11 6.68 -10.68
C GLY A 238 -19.12 6.92 -11.82
N GLY A 239 -17.82 7.08 -11.52
CA GLY A 239 -16.77 7.50 -12.44
C GLY A 239 -16.34 8.95 -12.22
N PHE A 240 -15.41 9.43 -13.02
CA PHE A 240 -14.88 10.79 -12.95
C PHE A 240 -15.75 11.79 -13.72
N ASN A 241 -16.09 12.89 -13.06
CA ASN A 241 -16.80 14.01 -13.69
C ASN A 241 -16.02 15.32 -13.44
N PRO A 242 -15.51 15.98 -14.50
CA PRO A 242 -14.76 17.25 -14.35
C PRO A 242 -15.56 18.36 -13.65
N GLN A 243 -16.90 18.35 -13.76
CA GLN A 243 -17.76 19.33 -13.08
C GLN A 243 -17.72 19.17 -11.56
N ASP A 244 -17.48 17.98 -11.05
CA ASP A 244 -17.34 17.72 -9.62
C ASP A 244 -16.03 18.30 -9.06
N VAL A 245 -14.97 18.37 -9.87
CA VAL A 245 -13.74 19.09 -9.50
C VAL A 245 -14.02 20.58 -9.34
N ALA A 246 -14.67 21.21 -10.33
CA ALA A 246 -15.05 22.63 -10.29
C ALA A 246 -16.03 22.94 -9.13
N ALA A 247 -16.83 21.96 -8.73
CA ALA A 247 -17.76 22.06 -7.60
C ALA A 247 -17.12 21.82 -6.23
N GLY A 248 -15.78 21.57 -6.16
CA GLY A 248 -15.04 21.33 -4.92
C GLY A 248 -15.40 20.00 -4.23
N LYS A 249 -15.82 18.98 -5.00
CA LYS A 249 -16.16 17.65 -4.47
C LYS A 249 -14.95 16.70 -4.38
N TYR A 250 -13.76 17.18 -4.72
CA TYR A 250 -12.49 16.51 -4.55
C TYR A 250 -11.58 17.30 -3.63
N GLY A 251 -10.75 16.59 -2.86
CA GLY A 251 -9.84 17.18 -1.89
C GLY A 251 -8.55 17.71 -2.52
N GLN A 252 -7.87 18.58 -1.76
CA GLN A 252 -6.56 19.14 -2.10
C GLN A 252 -5.71 19.33 -0.84
N ARG A 253 -6.00 18.62 0.25
CA ARG A 253 -5.34 18.83 1.54
C ARG A 253 -4.73 17.54 2.07
N ILE A 254 -3.68 17.71 2.87
CA ILE A 254 -3.15 16.68 3.74
C ILE A 254 -3.20 17.18 5.20
N HIS A 255 -3.39 16.24 6.12
CA HIS A 255 -3.57 16.53 7.53
C HIS A 255 -2.48 15.85 8.34
N PHE A 256 -1.86 16.60 9.24
CA PHE A 256 -0.93 16.11 10.25
C PHE A 256 -1.67 15.99 11.57
N TRP A 257 -1.64 14.81 12.17
CA TRP A 257 -2.36 14.47 13.38
C TRP A 257 -1.37 14.30 14.53
N ASP A 258 -1.73 14.76 15.72
CA ASP A 258 -1.13 14.25 16.95
C ASP A 258 -1.59 12.80 17.14
N TRP A 259 -0.64 11.87 17.07
CA TRP A 259 -0.92 10.44 17.15
C TRP A 259 -1.58 10.03 18.48
N ARG A 260 -1.13 10.62 19.60
CA ARG A 260 -1.61 10.27 20.95
C ARG A 260 -2.94 10.95 21.26
N GLU A 261 -3.09 12.21 20.90
CA GLU A 261 -4.33 12.97 21.09
C GLU A 261 -5.39 12.61 20.04
N ARG A 262 -5.00 11.99 18.92
CA ARG A 262 -5.88 11.58 17.82
C ARG A 262 -6.68 12.76 17.23
N LYS A 263 -5.97 13.88 17.04
CA LYS A 263 -6.52 15.16 16.54
C LYS A 263 -5.62 15.79 15.51
N ILE A 264 -6.19 16.48 14.54
CA ILE A 264 -5.43 17.28 13.57
C ILE A 264 -4.75 18.43 14.30
N ILE A 265 -3.44 18.57 14.07
CA ILE A 265 -2.60 19.67 14.58
C ILE A 265 -2.14 20.62 13.48
N HIS A 266 -2.16 20.17 12.23
CA HIS A 266 -1.82 21.00 11.07
C HIS A 266 -2.53 20.47 9.84
N THR A 267 -2.97 21.38 8.97
CA THR A 267 -3.52 21.08 7.63
C THR A 267 -2.72 21.85 6.62
N ALA A 268 -2.17 21.18 5.64
CA ALA A 268 -1.57 21.80 4.46
C ALA A 268 -2.55 21.75 3.30
N ASP A 269 -2.92 22.93 2.80
CA ASP A 269 -3.68 23.09 1.57
C ASP A 269 -2.69 23.15 0.40
N LEU A 270 -2.74 22.17 -0.50
CA LEU A 270 -1.85 22.06 -1.65
C LEU A 270 -2.33 22.91 -2.84
N GLY A 271 -3.52 23.48 -2.73
CA GLY A 271 -4.10 24.37 -3.73
C GLY A 271 -4.41 23.67 -5.07
N GLU A 272 -4.59 24.47 -6.11
CA GLU A 272 -4.96 23.99 -7.44
C GLU A 272 -3.93 23.05 -8.07
N THR A 273 -2.66 23.13 -7.64
CA THR A 273 -1.58 22.24 -8.13
C THR A 273 -1.39 21.00 -7.28
N GLY A 274 -2.28 20.75 -6.32
CA GLY A 274 -2.27 19.59 -5.43
C GLY A 274 -3.61 18.87 -5.33
N GLN A 275 -4.39 18.85 -6.40
CA GLN A 275 -5.72 18.25 -6.41
C GLN A 275 -5.67 16.73 -6.41
N ILE A 276 -6.55 16.13 -5.61
CA ILE A 276 -6.68 14.70 -5.39
C ILE A 276 -5.38 14.11 -4.83
N PRO A 277 -4.92 14.55 -3.63
CA PRO A 277 -3.82 13.87 -2.96
C PRO A 277 -4.26 12.48 -2.52
N LEU A 278 -3.54 11.46 -2.99
CA LEU A 278 -3.83 10.06 -2.75
C LEU A 278 -2.84 9.47 -1.74
N GLU A 279 -1.97 8.56 -2.17
CA GLU A 279 -1.06 7.81 -1.31
C GLU A 279 -0.07 8.71 -0.56
N VAL A 280 0.06 8.49 0.74
CA VAL A 280 1.03 9.15 1.62
C VAL A 280 2.04 8.14 2.15
N ARG A 281 3.33 8.49 2.12
CA ARG A 281 4.41 7.62 2.61
C ARG A 281 5.44 8.44 3.39
N PHE A 282 5.75 8.03 4.62
CA PHE A 282 6.95 8.48 5.31
C PHE A 282 8.18 7.74 4.77
N HIS A 283 9.37 8.27 5.04
CA HIS A 283 10.59 7.48 5.01
C HIS A 283 10.46 6.28 5.95
N HIS A 284 11.08 5.16 5.57
CA HIS A 284 11.12 3.97 6.42
C HIS A 284 12.05 4.13 7.63
N ASN A 285 13.07 5.01 7.53
CA ASN A 285 13.89 5.36 8.68
C ASN A 285 13.02 6.01 9.77
N PRO A 286 12.82 5.36 10.93
CA PRO A 286 11.93 5.87 11.97
C PRO A 286 12.41 7.18 12.63
N ASP A 287 13.65 7.59 12.42
CA ASP A 287 14.19 8.88 12.90
C ASP A 287 13.93 10.02 11.90
N SER A 288 13.49 9.71 10.69
CA SER A 288 13.15 10.68 9.65
C SER A 288 11.74 11.25 9.84
N THR A 289 11.59 12.54 9.58
CA THR A 289 10.28 13.20 9.50
C THR A 289 9.85 13.50 8.07
N HIS A 290 10.63 13.08 7.09
CA HIS A 290 10.35 13.28 5.68
C HIS A 290 9.30 12.30 5.18
N GLY A 291 8.52 12.74 4.20
CA GLY A 291 7.58 11.89 3.49
C GLY A 291 7.04 12.55 2.23
N PHE A 292 6.23 11.83 1.49
CA PHE A 292 5.73 12.22 0.17
C PHE A 292 4.24 11.92 0.02
N VAL A 293 3.56 12.75 -0.79
CA VAL A 293 2.20 12.49 -1.26
C VAL A 293 2.11 12.77 -2.76
N GLY A 294 1.40 11.90 -3.48
CA GLY A 294 1.04 12.09 -4.89
C GLY A 294 -0.31 12.77 -5.02
N ALA A 295 -0.36 13.93 -5.70
CA ALA A 295 -1.60 14.60 -6.08
C ALA A 295 -1.99 14.16 -7.50
N ALA A 296 -2.96 13.24 -7.58
CA ALA A 296 -3.25 12.50 -8.80
C ALA A 296 -3.68 13.39 -9.96
N LEU A 297 -4.71 14.20 -9.78
CA LEU A 297 -5.25 15.01 -10.88
C LEU A 297 -4.28 16.10 -11.33
N SER A 298 -3.55 16.70 -10.39
CA SER A 298 -2.53 17.69 -10.71
C SER A 298 -1.22 17.10 -11.21
N SER A 299 -1.05 15.75 -11.10
CA SER A 299 0.16 15.03 -11.52
C SER A 299 1.44 15.58 -10.87
N THR A 300 1.36 15.83 -9.55
CA THR A 300 2.45 16.42 -8.77
C THR A 300 2.79 15.56 -7.55
N ILE A 301 4.06 15.58 -7.16
CA ILE A 301 4.52 15.00 -5.89
C ILE A 301 4.90 16.13 -4.94
N TRP A 302 4.43 16.03 -3.72
CA TRP A 302 4.71 16.95 -2.64
C TRP A 302 5.53 16.24 -1.56
N HIS A 303 6.55 16.93 -1.08
CA HIS A 303 7.42 16.49 -0.01
C HIS A 303 7.06 17.23 1.27
N TRP A 304 7.05 16.53 2.39
CA TRP A 304 6.96 17.17 3.71
C TRP A 304 8.12 16.78 4.61
N HIS A 305 8.42 17.68 5.54
CA HIS A 305 9.36 17.42 6.63
C HIS A 305 9.07 18.35 7.82
N ARG A 306 9.63 18.04 8.98
CA ARG A 306 9.45 18.87 10.17
C ARG A 306 10.72 19.61 10.55
N VAL A 307 10.61 20.93 10.76
CA VAL A 307 11.68 21.80 11.27
C VAL A 307 11.22 22.36 12.62
N GLY A 308 11.86 21.94 13.70
CA GLY A 308 11.38 22.23 15.04
C GLY A 308 9.97 21.67 15.27
N ASN A 309 9.00 22.54 15.53
CA ASN A 309 7.60 22.15 15.72
C ASN A 309 6.69 22.47 14.51
N ARG A 310 7.26 22.81 13.36
CA ARG A 310 6.50 23.19 12.15
C ARG A 310 6.67 22.16 11.05
N TRP A 311 5.57 21.79 10.42
CA TRP A 311 5.57 21.02 9.20
C TRP A 311 5.74 21.95 8.00
N HIS A 312 6.63 21.59 7.10
CA HIS A 312 6.87 22.21 5.81
C HIS A 312 6.39 21.26 4.74
N VAL A 313 5.71 21.80 3.74
CA VAL A 313 5.17 21.02 2.60
C VAL A 313 5.47 21.80 1.33
N GLU A 314 6.12 21.15 0.37
CA GLU A 314 6.56 21.77 -0.87
C GLU A 314 6.37 20.85 -2.07
N LYS A 315 6.02 21.38 -3.23
CA LYS A 315 5.95 20.63 -4.48
C LYS A 315 7.36 20.38 -5.00
N VAL A 316 7.70 19.10 -5.25
CA VAL A 316 9.05 18.70 -5.67
C VAL A 316 9.12 18.04 -7.05
N ILE A 317 7.99 17.46 -7.53
CA ILE A 317 7.90 16.90 -8.87
C ILE A 317 6.60 17.38 -9.51
N GLU A 318 6.65 17.65 -10.81
CA GLU A 318 5.49 17.95 -11.65
C GLU A 318 5.64 17.22 -12.98
N ILE A 319 4.60 16.46 -13.35
CA ILE A 319 4.53 15.76 -14.61
C ILE A 319 3.62 16.58 -15.53
N PRO A 320 4.15 17.17 -16.60
CA PRO A 320 3.32 17.97 -17.51
C PRO A 320 2.26 17.08 -18.18
N PRO A 321 1.04 17.62 -18.37
CA PRO A 321 0.02 16.90 -19.13
C PRO A 321 0.45 16.68 -20.57
N ALA A 322 -0.08 15.65 -21.21
CA ALA A 322 0.24 15.27 -22.58
C ALA A 322 -0.92 15.56 -23.53
N GLU A 323 -0.61 16.10 -24.70
CA GLU A 323 -1.58 16.20 -25.80
C GLU A 323 -1.87 14.80 -26.37
N LEU A 324 -3.15 14.50 -26.52
CA LEU A 324 -3.63 13.26 -27.13
C LEU A 324 -4.68 13.61 -28.19
N GLU A 325 -4.49 13.09 -29.41
CA GLU A 325 -5.45 13.24 -30.51
C GLU A 325 -6.80 12.67 -30.06
N ASP A 326 -7.89 13.36 -30.39
CA ASP A 326 -9.28 13.01 -30.01
C ASP A 326 -9.65 13.22 -28.52
N TRP A 327 -8.76 13.77 -27.69
CA TRP A 327 -9.13 14.15 -26.33
C TRP A 327 -9.47 15.64 -26.22
N PRO A 328 -10.49 15.99 -25.44
CA PRO A 328 -10.97 17.39 -25.37
C PRO A 328 -10.03 18.35 -24.66
N MET A 329 -9.03 17.82 -23.93
CA MET A 329 -8.05 18.60 -23.15
C MET A 329 -6.77 17.77 -22.96
N PRO A 330 -5.63 18.41 -22.64
CA PRO A 330 -4.42 17.69 -22.29
C PRO A 330 -4.65 16.69 -21.16
N VAL A 331 -4.11 15.47 -21.31
CA VAL A 331 -4.29 14.35 -20.37
C VAL A 331 -3.30 14.47 -19.22
N PRO A 332 -3.75 14.56 -17.95
CA PRO A 332 -2.85 14.49 -16.81
C PRO A 332 -2.20 13.10 -16.70
N ALA A 333 -1.05 13.00 -16.05
CA ALA A 333 -0.42 11.71 -15.80
C ALA A 333 -1.30 10.83 -14.90
N LEU A 334 -2.01 11.43 -13.98
CA LEU A 334 -2.82 10.82 -12.91
C LEU A 334 -1.98 9.87 -12.06
N ILE A 335 -1.21 10.45 -11.13
CA ILE A 335 -0.37 9.69 -10.18
C ILE A 335 -1.28 8.95 -9.21
N THR A 336 -1.29 7.61 -9.25
CA THR A 336 -2.25 6.81 -8.49
C THR A 336 -1.65 6.03 -7.33
N ASP A 337 -0.37 5.70 -7.38
CA ASP A 337 0.34 5.06 -6.27
C ASP A 337 1.76 5.57 -6.19
N LEU A 338 2.32 5.57 -4.99
CA LEU A 338 3.71 5.87 -4.74
C LEU A 338 4.31 5.02 -3.63
N LEU A 339 5.57 4.64 -3.77
CA LEU A 339 6.36 3.88 -2.79
C LEU A 339 7.72 4.52 -2.57
N VAL A 340 8.21 4.43 -1.33
CA VAL A 340 9.60 4.73 -0.98
C VAL A 340 10.35 3.40 -0.80
N SER A 341 11.57 3.29 -1.33
CA SER A 341 12.43 2.12 -1.08
C SER A 341 12.79 2.03 0.40
N MET A 342 13.06 0.81 0.88
CA MET A 342 13.33 0.55 2.30
C MET A 342 14.56 1.30 2.85
N ASP A 343 15.49 1.69 1.97
CA ASP A 343 16.67 2.51 2.29
C ASP A 343 16.44 4.03 2.12
N ASP A 344 15.21 4.46 1.89
CA ASP A 344 14.82 5.86 1.67
C ASP A 344 15.55 6.56 0.50
N ARG A 345 16.09 5.78 -0.45
CA ARG A 345 16.87 6.30 -1.55
C ARG A 345 16.06 6.58 -2.81
N TYR A 346 15.04 5.78 -3.07
CA TYR A 346 14.25 5.88 -4.27
C TYR A 346 12.76 6.04 -3.97
N LEU A 347 12.14 6.93 -4.73
CA LEU A 347 10.69 7.08 -4.84
C LEU A 347 10.22 6.48 -6.16
N TYR A 348 9.21 5.63 -6.11
CA TYR A 348 8.53 5.06 -7.26
C TYR A 348 7.09 5.54 -7.29
N PHE A 349 6.57 5.83 -8.46
CA PHE A 349 5.15 6.12 -8.64
C PHE A 349 4.65 5.73 -10.01
N SER A 350 3.33 5.50 -10.10
CA SER A 350 2.62 5.14 -11.31
C SER A 350 1.85 6.33 -11.88
N ASP A 351 1.97 6.51 -13.19
CA ASP A 351 1.24 7.51 -14.00
C ASP A 351 0.14 6.78 -14.78
N TRP A 352 -1.04 6.60 -14.17
CA TRP A 352 -2.08 5.70 -14.67
C TRP A 352 -2.63 6.06 -16.04
N LEU A 353 -2.87 7.35 -16.33
CA LEU A 353 -3.37 7.77 -17.65
C LEU A 353 -2.24 7.84 -18.69
N HIS A 354 -1.05 8.31 -18.30
CA HIS A 354 0.08 8.29 -19.24
C HIS A 354 0.52 6.87 -19.57
N GLY A 355 0.60 5.98 -18.57
CA GLY A 355 0.95 4.58 -18.77
C GLY A 355 2.40 4.23 -18.43
N ASP A 356 3.08 5.04 -17.63
CA ASP A 356 4.45 4.79 -17.23
C ASP A 356 4.61 4.71 -15.69
N VAL A 357 5.67 4.03 -15.29
CA VAL A 357 6.16 3.98 -13.90
C VAL A 357 7.50 4.69 -13.86
N ARG A 358 7.70 5.51 -12.84
CA ARG A 358 8.92 6.31 -12.67
C ARG A 358 9.64 6.00 -11.38
N GLN A 359 10.96 6.10 -11.43
CA GLN A 359 11.88 6.02 -10.31
C GLN A 359 12.63 7.33 -10.17
N TYR A 360 12.65 7.89 -8.98
CA TYR A 360 13.41 9.09 -8.65
C TYR A 360 14.38 8.81 -7.50
N ASP A 361 15.63 9.28 -7.63
CA ASP A 361 16.58 9.35 -6.51
C ASP A 361 16.16 10.49 -5.59
N ILE A 362 15.84 10.16 -4.33
CA ILE A 362 15.37 11.07 -3.28
C ILE A 362 16.37 11.21 -2.12
N ARG A 363 17.66 10.94 -2.34
CA ARG A 363 18.70 11.23 -1.33
C ARG A 363 18.71 12.69 -0.89
N ASP A 364 18.33 13.62 -1.77
CA ASP A 364 17.88 14.95 -1.44
C ASP A 364 16.36 15.01 -1.69
N PRO A 365 15.52 14.87 -0.66
CA PRO A 365 14.07 14.78 -0.84
C PRO A 365 13.43 16.08 -1.33
N SER A 366 14.13 17.22 -1.23
CA SER A 366 13.68 18.51 -1.78
C SER A 366 14.03 18.69 -3.27
N GLN A 367 14.93 17.85 -3.81
CA GLN A 367 15.38 17.89 -5.21
C GLN A 367 15.45 16.48 -5.84
N PRO A 368 14.31 15.77 -5.97
CA PRO A 368 14.27 14.44 -6.56
C PRO A 368 14.79 14.44 -8.00
N ARG A 369 15.56 13.40 -8.37
CA ARG A 369 16.12 13.27 -9.71
C ARG A 369 15.60 12.00 -10.38
N LEU A 370 14.99 12.14 -11.56
CA LEU A 370 14.54 11.01 -12.38
C LEU A 370 15.73 10.11 -12.73
N THR A 371 15.65 8.82 -12.38
CA THR A 371 16.67 7.80 -12.64
C THR A 371 16.17 6.68 -13.54
N GLY A 372 14.86 6.45 -13.59
CA GLY A 372 14.27 5.41 -14.41
C GLY A 372 12.84 5.71 -14.82
N ARG A 373 12.46 5.19 -15.98
CA ARG A 373 11.10 5.25 -16.51
C ARG A 373 10.81 4.05 -17.39
N VAL A 374 9.66 3.40 -17.18
CA VAL A 374 9.21 2.28 -18.02
C VAL A 374 7.74 2.45 -18.38
N TRP A 375 7.37 2.02 -19.58
CA TRP A 375 6.01 2.08 -20.05
C TRP A 375 5.29 0.75 -19.80
N CYS A 376 4.05 0.82 -19.30
CA CYS A 376 3.24 -0.33 -18.90
C CYS A 376 1.80 -0.25 -19.49
N GLY A 377 1.60 0.43 -20.60
CA GLY A 377 0.29 0.65 -21.21
C GLY A 377 -0.12 2.13 -21.22
N GLY A 378 -1.34 2.45 -20.78
CA GLY A 378 -1.87 3.81 -20.67
C GLY A 378 -2.45 4.40 -21.94
N LEU A 379 -2.99 5.61 -21.85
CA LEU A 379 -3.64 6.31 -22.98
C LEU A 379 -2.64 6.80 -24.02
N LEU A 380 -1.41 7.09 -23.63
CA LEU A 380 -0.39 7.53 -24.58
C LEU A 380 0.09 6.39 -25.50
N ASN A 381 -0.45 5.20 -25.32
CA ASN A 381 -0.28 4.03 -26.19
C ASN A 381 1.18 3.72 -26.54
N ARG A 382 2.08 3.90 -25.58
CA ARG A 382 3.49 3.59 -25.76
C ARG A 382 3.63 2.07 -25.78
N VAL A 383 4.10 1.55 -26.90
CA VAL A 383 4.29 0.11 -27.08
C VAL A 383 5.30 -0.38 -26.05
N HIS A 384 4.86 -1.34 -25.23
CA HIS A 384 5.77 -2.05 -24.33
C HIS A 384 6.33 -3.29 -25.05
N PRO A 385 7.64 -3.62 -24.87
CA PRO A 385 8.29 -4.72 -25.58
C PRO A 385 7.87 -6.13 -25.16
N LEU A 386 6.90 -6.30 -24.25
CA LEU A 386 6.44 -7.62 -23.84
C LEU A 386 5.78 -8.37 -25.00
N ARG A 387 6.63 -9.04 -25.77
CA ARG A 387 6.25 -10.07 -26.76
C ARG A 387 5.10 -9.65 -27.68
N GLU A 388 5.14 -8.44 -28.21
CA GLU A 388 4.11 -7.92 -29.15
C GLU A 388 2.69 -7.79 -28.54
N ARG A 389 2.53 -7.87 -27.21
CA ARG A 389 1.24 -7.68 -26.54
C ARG A 389 0.95 -6.20 -26.33
N ARG A 390 -0.22 -5.76 -26.75
CA ARG A 390 -0.78 -4.49 -26.30
C ARG A 390 -1.21 -4.65 -24.85
N LEU A 391 -0.66 -3.84 -23.95
CA LEU A 391 -1.12 -3.75 -22.58
C LEU A 391 -2.29 -2.76 -22.52
N VAL A 392 -3.46 -3.26 -22.09
CA VAL A 392 -4.67 -2.44 -21.88
C VAL A 392 -4.69 -1.94 -20.46
N GLY A 393 -5.08 -0.67 -20.23
CA GLY A 393 -5.00 -0.01 -18.93
C GLY A 393 -3.64 0.61 -18.67
N GLY A 394 -3.54 1.41 -17.63
CA GLY A 394 -2.29 2.03 -17.15
C GLY A 394 -1.82 1.42 -15.83
N PRO A 395 -0.52 1.52 -15.50
CA PRO A 395 0.01 1.03 -14.22
C PRO A 395 -0.70 1.74 -13.07
N GLN A 396 -1.14 0.99 -12.07
CA GLN A 396 -1.86 1.55 -10.94
C GLN A 396 -1.16 1.20 -9.64
N MET A 397 -1.37 -0.02 -9.07
CA MET A 397 -0.74 -0.38 -7.81
C MET A 397 0.68 -0.90 -8.00
N LEU A 398 1.52 -0.52 -7.07
CA LEU A 398 2.93 -0.87 -7.01
C LEU A 398 3.21 -1.69 -5.74
N GLN A 399 4.09 -2.68 -5.83
CA GLN A 399 4.62 -3.39 -4.68
C GLN A 399 6.10 -3.66 -4.85
N LEU A 400 6.92 -3.02 -4.04
CA LEU A 400 8.37 -3.14 -4.09
C LEU A 400 8.87 -4.24 -3.14
N SER A 401 9.77 -5.10 -3.61
CA SER A 401 10.47 -6.06 -2.75
C SER A 401 11.29 -5.35 -1.67
N LEU A 402 11.48 -5.99 -0.52
CA LEU A 402 12.21 -5.41 0.61
C LEU A 402 13.65 -4.96 0.24
N ASP A 403 14.30 -5.69 -0.66
CA ASP A 403 15.64 -5.36 -1.17
C ASP A 403 15.65 -4.29 -2.29
N GLY A 404 14.47 -3.79 -2.67
CA GLY A 404 14.29 -2.74 -3.68
C GLY A 404 14.50 -3.16 -5.13
N LYS A 405 14.79 -4.44 -5.41
CA LYS A 405 15.24 -4.90 -6.73
C LYS A 405 14.13 -5.30 -7.69
N ARG A 406 12.91 -5.51 -7.19
CA ARG A 406 11.76 -5.98 -7.97
C ARG A 406 10.53 -5.16 -7.60
N LEU A 407 9.95 -4.53 -8.59
CA LEU A 407 8.70 -3.78 -8.47
C LEU A 407 7.62 -4.51 -9.25
N TYR A 408 6.57 -4.94 -8.58
CA TYR A 408 5.40 -5.55 -9.17
C TYR A 408 4.34 -4.49 -9.43
N VAL A 409 3.62 -4.62 -10.55
CA VAL A 409 2.69 -3.60 -11.05
C VAL A 409 1.42 -4.25 -11.55
N THR A 410 0.28 -3.79 -11.05
CA THR A 410 -1.07 -4.09 -11.57
C THR A 410 -1.67 -2.85 -12.24
N ASN A 411 -2.88 -2.94 -12.82
CA ASN A 411 -3.39 -1.85 -13.67
C ASN A 411 -4.88 -1.49 -13.48
N SER A 412 -5.57 -2.05 -12.49
CA SER A 412 -6.94 -1.65 -12.18
C SER A 412 -6.94 -0.56 -11.11
N LEU A 413 -7.64 0.54 -11.35
CA LEU A 413 -7.81 1.63 -10.38
C LEU A 413 -9.09 1.43 -9.56
N PHE A 414 -10.24 1.61 -10.19
CA PHE A 414 -11.58 1.43 -9.62
C PHE A 414 -12.54 1.13 -10.77
N SER A 415 -13.43 0.17 -10.62
CA SER A 415 -14.19 -0.40 -11.74
C SER A 415 -14.91 0.61 -12.63
N SER A 416 -15.52 1.66 -12.07
CA SER A 416 -16.21 2.69 -12.84
C SER A 416 -15.25 3.61 -13.60
N TRP A 417 -14.05 3.88 -13.03
CA TRP A 417 -13.01 4.66 -13.67
C TRP A 417 -12.31 3.84 -14.75
N ASP A 418 -11.99 2.57 -14.47
CA ASP A 418 -11.43 1.64 -15.48
C ASP A 418 -12.35 1.56 -16.71
N ASN A 419 -13.67 1.39 -16.49
CA ASN A 419 -14.64 1.33 -17.59
C ASN A 419 -14.77 2.65 -18.35
N GLN A 420 -14.52 3.77 -17.71
CA GLN A 420 -14.58 5.09 -18.34
C GLN A 420 -13.36 5.38 -19.19
N PHE A 421 -12.16 5.08 -18.70
CA PHE A 421 -10.90 5.43 -19.35
C PHE A 421 -10.31 4.30 -20.19
N TYR A 422 -10.59 3.05 -19.82
CA TYR A 422 -10.08 1.84 -20.46
C TYR A 422 -11.19 0.78 -20.62
N PRO A 423 -12.25 1.07 -21.39
CA PRO A 423 -13.41 0.19 -21.50
C PRO A 423 -13.06 -1.22 -21.94
N GLU A 424 -11.98 -1.40 -22.72
CA GLU A 424 -11.52 -2.71 -23.19
C GLU A 424 -11.06 -3.61 -22.03
N MET A 425 -10.73 -3.07 -20.84
CA MET A 425 -10.36 -3.88 -19.68
C MET A 425 -11.51 -4.76 -19.17
N ALA A 426 -12.75 -4.43 -19.49
CA ALA A 426 -13.89 -5.30 -19.15
C ALA A 426 -13.80 -6.66 -19.84
N GLU A 427 -13.25 -6.71 -21.07
CA GLU A 427 -13.11 -7.92 -21.87
C GLU A 427 -11.70 -8.52 -21.80
N SER A 428 -10.66 -7.68 -21.72
CA SER A 428 -9.26 -8.12 -21.72
C SER A 428 -8.72 -8.49 -20.33
N GLY A 429 -9.39 -8.04 -19.25
CA GLY A 429 -8.88 -8.16 -17.88
C GLY A 429 -7.63 -7.34 -17.62
N SER A 430 -7.02 -7.62 -16.49
CA SER A 430 -5.80 -7.00 -16.00
C SER A 430 -4.55 -7.84 -16.20
N TYR A 431 -3.41 -7.25 -15.90
CA TYR A 431 -2.13 -7.93 -15.83
C TYR A 431 -1.42 -7.69 -14.49
N LEU A 432 -0.43 -8.53 -14.22
CA LEU A 432 0.60 -8.29 -13.21
C LEU A 432 1.96 -8.39 -13.91
N LEU A 433 2.72 -7.29 -13.85
CA LEU A 433 4.08 -7.18 -14.40
C LEU A 433 5.11 -7.18 -13.28
N ARG A 434 6.36 -7.49 -13.62
CA ARG A 434 7.52 -7.24 -12.79
C ARG A 434 8.50 -6.30 -13.50
N ILE A 435 8.99 -5.32 -12.78
CA ILE A 435 10.05 -4.41 -13.20
C ILE A 435 11.27 -4.73 -12.36
N ASP A 436 12.41 -4.97 -13.01
CA ASP A 436 13.70 -5.10 -12.36
C ASP A 436 14.30 -3.70 -12.17
N CYS A 437 14.71 -3.39 -10.93
CA CYS A 437 15.21 -2.08 -10.52
C CYS A 437 16.70 -2.15 -10.20
N ASP A 438 17.50 -1.21 -10.74
CA ASP A 438 18.90 -1.01 -10.34
C ASP A 438 18.93 -0.16 -9.07
N THR A 439 19.28 -0.80 -7.95
CA THR A 439 19.38 -0.15 -6.63
C THR A 439 20.70 0.57 -6.41
N ASP A 440 21.70 0.34 -7.24
CA ASP A 440 23.04 0.93 -7.10
C ASP A 440 23.16 2.27 -7.87
N HIS A 441 22.72 2.27 -9.13
CA HIS A 441 22.89 3.40 -10.04
C HIS A 441 21.57 4.09 -10.40
N GLY A 442 20.43 3.46 -10.13
CA GLY A 442 19.11 3.83 -10.64
C GLY A 442 18.89 3.29 -12.04
N GLY A 443 17.62 3.15 -12.39
CA GLY A 443 17.19 2.57 -13.65
C GLY A 443 16.18 1.46 -13.43
N MET A 444 15.35 1.23 -14.44
CA MET A 444 14.28 0.23 -14.40
C MET A 444 14.16 -0.46 -15.76
N GLN A 445 13.82 -1.74 -15.73
CA GLN A 445 13.52 -2.51 -16.92
C GLN A 445 12.39 -3.51 -16.64
N VAL A 446 11.39 -3.58 -17.52
CA VAL A 446 10.35 -4.62 -17.41
C VAL A 446 10.97 -5.99 -17.63
N ASN A 447 10.63 -6.92 -16.75
CA ASN A 447 11.09 -8.30 -16.84
C ASN A 447 10.23 -9.10 -17.83
N GLU A 448 10.83 -9.51 -18.93
CA GLU A 448 10.12 -10.24 -20.01
C GLU A 448 9.72 -11.67 -19.64
N ASN A 449 10.29 -12.22 -18.55
CA ASN A 449 10.02 -13.59 -18.11
C ASN A 449 8.93 -13.67 -17.03
N PHE A 450 8.33 -12.53 -16.66
CA PHE A 450 7.27 -12.49 -15.66
C PHE A 450 6.05 -11.74 -16.19
N PHE A 451 4.94 -12.44 -16.32
CA PHE A 451 3.65 -11.87 -16.73
C PHE A 451 2.51 -12.77 -16.25
N VAL A 452 1.58 -12.24 -15.46
CA VAL A 452 0.34 -12.92 -15.10
C VAL A 452 -0.82 -12.25 -15.81
N ASP A 453 -1.61 -13.04 -16.54
CA ASP A 453 -2.73 -12.60 -17.37
C ASP A 453 -4.05 -12.88 -16.62
N PHE A 454 -4.58 -11.89 -15.94
CA PHE A 454 -5.87 -11.99 -15.26
C PHE A 454 -7.07 -11.94 -16.23
N GLY A 455 -6.84 -11.64 -17.50
CA GLY A 455 -7.87 -11.77 -18.55
C GLY A 455 -8.24 -13.21 -18.87
N ARG A 456 -7.45 -14.18 -18.41
CA ARG A 456 -7.66 -15.62 -18.65
C ARG A 456 -8.05 -16.41 -17.41
N GLU A 457 -8.64 -15.75 -16.43
CA GLU A 457 -9.12 -16.41 -15.23
C GLU A 457 -10.30 -17.36 -15.52
N PRO A 458 -10.48 -18.43 -14.71
CA PRO A 458 -11.46 -19.49 -15.01
C PRO A 458 -12.91 -19.02 -15.14
N ASP A 459 -13.31 -18.01 -14.37
CA ASP A 459 -14.69 -17.49 -14.38
C ASP A 459 -14.88 -16.37 -15.43
N GLY A 460 -13.81 -15.89 -16.03
CA GLY A 460 -13.78 -14.79 -17.00
C GLY A 460 -12.71 -13.75 -16.68
N PRO A 461 -12.62 -12.68 -17.48
CA PRO A 461 -11.62 -11.64 -17.26
C PRO A 461 -11.79 -10.96 -15.89
N ALA A 462 -10.72 -10.96 -15.10
CA ALA A 462 -10.64 -10.32 -13.80
C ALA A 462 -9.74 -9.09 -13.84
N ARG A 463 -9.90 -8.21 -12.85
CA ARG A 463 -9.06 -7.02 -12.67
C ARG A 463 -8.20 -7.18 -11.42
N ALA A 464 -6.90 -6.94 -11.54
CA ALA A 464 -5.95 -7.01 -10.45
C ALA A 464 -5.67 -5.62 -9.88
N HIS A 465 -5.74 -5.48 -8.57
CA HIS A 465 -5.49 -4.23 -7.87
C HIS A 465 -4.28 -4.36 -6.93
N GLU A 466 -4.43 -4.28 -5.63
CA GLU A 466 -3.32 -4.23 -4.69
C GLU A 466 -2.65 -5.60 -4.45
N MET A 467 -1.42 -5.54 -3.94
CA MET A 467 -0.55 -6.69 -3.73
C MET A 467 0.14 -6.65 -2.37
N ARG A 468 0.39 -7.85 -1.75
CA ARG A 468 1.16 -7.99 -0.50
C ARG A 468 2.00 -9.26 -0.50
N TYR A 469 3.15 -9.21 0.18
CA TYR A 469 3.98 -10.39 0.43
C TYR A 469 3.72 -11.01 1.79
N PRO A 470 3.82 -12.32 1.93
CA PRO A 470 3.75 -12.99 3.23
C PRO A 470 4.81 -12.53 4.23
N GLY A 471 6.02 -12.20 3.77
CA GLY A 471 7.18 -11.91 4.61
C GLY A 471 7.42 -10.45 4.98
N GLY A 472 6.66 -9.52 4.42
CA GLY A 472 6.85 -8.08 4.60
C GLY A 472 7.03 -7.35 3.28
N ASP A 473 6.72 -6.06 3.26
CA ASP A 473 6.78 -5.22 2.06
C ASP A 473 6.87 -3.72 2.40
N CYS A 474 7.20 -2.91 1.39
CA CYS A 474 7.38 -1.47 1.56
C CYS A 474 6.09 -0.70 1.88
N THR A 475 4.92 -1.30 1.75
CA THR A 475 3.63 -0.66 2.04
C THR A 475 3.02 -1.09 3.36
N SER A 476 3.42 -2.24 3.91
CA SER A 476 2.89 -2.78 5.17
C SER A 476 3.83 -2.50 6.36
N ASP A 477 5.14 -2.41 6.13
CA ASP A 477 6.10 -2.32 7.22
C ASP A 477 6.33 -0.87 7.67
N ILE A 478 5.83 -0.56 8.86
CA ILE A 478 6.06 0.70 9.57
C ILE A 478 7.02 0.42 10.72
N PHE A 479 8.15 1.11 10.74
CA PHE A 479 9.15 1.02 11.81
C PHE A 479 8.86 2.07 12.88
N ALA A 480 8.69 1.63 14.15
CA ALA A 480 8.31 2.47 15.27
C ALA A 480 9.42 2.66 16.30
#